data_62a92bb6e56224577eb76bc8f448a1c1
#
_entry.id   62a92bb6e56224577eb76bc8f448a1c1
#
_cell.length_a   1.000
_cell.length_b   1.000
_cell.length_c   1.000
_cell.angle_alpha   90.00
_cell.angle_beta   90.00
_cell.angle_gamma   90.00
#
_symmetry.space_group_name_H-M   'P 1'
#
loop_
_entity.id
_entity.type
_entity.pdbx_description
1 polymer ?
#
loop_
_entity_poly.entity_id
_entity_poly.type
_entity_poly.pdbx_seq_one_letter_code
_entity_poly.pdbx_strand_id
1 'polypeptide(L)'
;MALARKETHLADGRLQGELTRTTFQLRLLAEEVLTGEPLDATIDHADPDWGMGPRPDLRRVNVPLGVIGVFGASNFPFAFSVMGGDSAAGLAAGCAVVHKIHEAHPALGRRTAEVANRGLASAGAPEGLFQTVTTRSAGEALVEHPLVRAVSFTGSARVGRLLLDRATSRPEPIPFYGELGSINPVFVTRRAWAARGRSIAAEYVQSYTLGMGQFCTKPGLLFTPRLDDEDRQALVSAVREVSPTPMLTPQLAEGFLSTRSAMAERGLTELVAGGTGTAPAPALFTTTVADVRRDPAILREEMFGPASIVVEYDDDAALTAVAELVQGQLTATVHGEQLATLEARTGRVLWNGWPTGVSVTYAQQHGGPYPATTSSTTTSVGTAAVRRFLRPVAYQNLPDSLLPPALQEDNPWGITRRVDGRWVPGRAGAQ
;
A
#
# COMPACT_ATOMS: atom_id res chain seq x y z
N MET A 1 -15.34 2.07 -18.30
CA MET A 1 -14.28 1.49 -19.17
C MET A 1 -13.76 2.51 -20.19
N ALA A 2 -14.56 3.07 -21.12
CA ALA A 2 -14.06 3.99 -22.14
C ALA A 2 -13.30 5.22 -21.61
N LEU A 3 -13.82 5.87 -20.56
CA LEU A 3 -13.12 6.99 -19.89
C LEU A 3 -11.78 6.53 -19.28
N ALA A 4 -11.75 5.38 -18.60
CA ALA A 4 -10.53 4.86 -17.99
C ALA A 4 -9.45 4.63 -19.03
N ARG A 5 -9.77 3.95 -20.15
CA ARG A 5 -8.82 3.73 -21.23
C ARG A 5 -8.31 5.03 -21.85
N LYS A 6 -9.21 6.02 -22.04
CA LYS A 6 -8.85 7.31 -22.62
C LYS A 6 -7.87 8.11 -21.75
N GLU A 7 -8.07 8.08 -20.43
CA GLU A 7 -7.29 8.88 -19.49
C GLU A 7 -6.03 8.17 -18.95
N THR A 8 -5.94 6.83 -19.08
CA THR A 8 -4.86 6.06 -18.46
C THR A 8 -4.00 5.27 -19.43
N HIS A 9 -4.43 5.10 -20.68
CA HIS A 9 -3.79 4.26 -21.69
C HIS A 9 -3.62 2.79 -21.28
N LEU A 10 -4.26 2.35 -20.19
CA LEU A 10 -4.19 0.97 -19.70
C LEU A 10 -5.05 0.06 -20.57
N ALA A 11 -4.60 -1.18 -20.76
CA ALA A 11 -5.31 -2.20 -21.51
C ALA A 11 -6.64 -2.59 -20.85
N ASP A 12 -7.63 -2.94 -21.66
CA ASP A 12 -8.99 -3.28 -21.20
C ASP A 12 -8.99 -4.42 -20.16
N GLY A 13 -8.17 -5.47 -20.35
CA GLY A 13 -8.05 -6.57 -19.38
C GLY A 13 -7.55 -6.11 -18.01
N ARG A 14 -6.56 -5.19 -17.98
CA ARG A 14 -6.07 -4.59 -16.76
C ARG A 14 -7.16 -3.77 -16.05
N LEU A 15 -7.85 -2.91 -16.78
CA LEU A 15 -8.92 -2.07 -16.25
C LEU A 15 -10.10 -2.90 -15.72
N GLN A 16 -10.47 -3.97 -16.44
CA GLN A 16 -11.53 -4.89 -16.00
C GLN A 16 -11.12 -5.62 -14.71
N GLY A 17 -9.88 -6.09 -14.63
CA GLY A 17 -9.34 -6.71 -13.42
C GLY A 17 -9.35 -5.76 -12.22
N GLU A 18 -8.98 -4.50 -12.41
CA GLU A 18 -9.05 -3.49 -11.35
C GLU A 18 -10.48 -3.20 -10.88
N LEU A 19 -11.42 -3.08 -11.82
CA LEU A 19 -12.82 -2.86 -11.45
C LEU A 19 -13.38 -4.05 -10.67
N THR A 20 -13.07 -5.28 -11.10
CA THR A 20 -13.43 -6.51 -10.37
C THR A 20 -12.83 -6.49 -8.96
N ARG A 21 -11.54 -6.17 -8.85
CA ARG A 21 -10.86 -6.04 -7.55
C ARG A 21 -11.51 -4.98 -6.65
N THR A 22 -11.87 -3.82 -7.20
CA THR A 22 -12.50 -2.73 -6.44
C THR A 22 -13.85 -3.16 -5.88
N THR A 23 -14.69 -3.77 -6.69
CA THR A 23 -16.00 -4.26 -6.25
C THR A 23 -15.89 -5.41 -5.25
N PHE A 24 -14.93 -6.31 -5.43
CA PHE A 24 -14.64 -7.38 -4.47
C PHE A 24 -14.20 -6.82 -3.11
N GLN A 25 -13.29 -5.85 -3.10
CA GLN A 25 -12.78 -5.21 -1.90
C GLN A 25 -13.89 -4.51 -1.10
N LEU A 26 -14.82 -3.82 -1.77
CA LEU A 26 -15.98 -3.21 -1.11
C LEU A 26 -16.84 -4.26 -0.40
N ARG A 27 -17.10 -5.41 -1.03
CA ARG A 27 -17.87 -6.51 -0.43
C ARG A 27 -17.12 -7.15 0.75
N LEU A 28 -15.84 -7.44 0.58
CA LEU A 28 -15.02 -8.02 1.65
C LEU A 28 -14.98 -7.13 2.90
N LEU A 29 -14.86 -5.81 2.71
CA LEU A 29 -14.87 -4.87 3.83
C LEU A 29 -16.26 -4.76 4.48
N ALA A 30 -17.34 -4.87 3.69
CA ALA A 30 -18.69 -4.92 4.24
C ALA A 30 -18.90 -6.19 5.08
N GLU A 31 -18.44 -7.35 4.61
CA GLU A 31 -18.48 -8.61 5.36
C GLU A 31 -17.68 -8.50 6.67
N GLU A 32 -16.48 -7.91 6.62
CA GLU A 32 -15.64 -7.68 7.81
C GLU A 32 -16.34 -6.81 8.87
N VAL A 33 -17.01 -5.74 8.45
CA VAL A 33 -17.75 -4.86 9.38
C VAL A 33 -18.85 -5.63 10.10
N LEU A 34 -19.55 -6.54 9.41
CA LEU A 34 -20.64 -7.35 10.01
C LEU A 34 -20.14 -8.31 11.10
N THR A 35 -18.86 -8.68 11.11
CA THR A 35 -18.28 -9.50 12.20
C THR A 35 -18.16 -8.72 13.50
N GLY A 36 -18.08 -7.39 13.44
CA GLY A 36 -17.76 -6.53 14.56
C GLY A 36 -16.30 -6.56 15.01
N GLU A 37 -15.43 -7.36 14.35
CA GLU A 37 -14.02 -7.48 14.72
C GLU A 37 -13.26 -6.13 14.69
N PRO A 38 -13.47 -5.25 13.72
CA PRO A 38 -12.81 -3.94 13.72
C PRO A 38 -13.15 -3.08 14.93
N LEU A 39 -14.28 -3.31 15.60
CA LEU A 39 -14.70 -2.58 16.78
C LEU A 39 -13.88 -2.95 18.03
N ASP A 40 -13.23 -4.11 18.07
CA ASP A 40 -12.42 -4.59 19.22
C ASP A 40 -13.16 -4.42 20.57
N ALA A 41 -14.44 -4.80 20.58
CA ALA A 41 -15.32 -4.62 21.75
C ALA A 41 -14.83 -5.49 22.91
N THR A 42 -14.41 -4.85 24.00
CA THR A 42 -13.85 -5.50 25.19
C THR A 42 -14.63 -5.05 26.43
N ILE A 43 -15.05 -6.01 27.25
CA ILE A 43 -15.82 -5.80 28.48
C ILE A 43 -15.08 -6.45 29.62
N ASP A 44 -14.74 -5.68 30.64
CA ASP A 44 -14.22 -6.12 31.92
C ASP A 44 -15.22 -5.73 33.00
N HIS A 45 -15.97 -6.70 33.52
CA HIS A 45 -16.92 -6.45 34.60
C HIS A 45 -16.20 -6.05 35.89
N ALA A 46 -16.90 -5.36 36.78
CA ALA A 46 -16.37 -5.03 38.10
C ALA A 46 -15.94 -6.31 38.84
N ASP A 47 -14.77 -6.29 39.45
CA ASP A 47 -14.21 -7.41 40.19
C ASP A 47 -13.51 -6.90 41.45
N PRO A 48 -14.08 -7.15 42.66
CA PRO A 48 -13.48 -6.70 43.91
C PRO A 48 -12.17 -7.41 44.25
N ASP A 49 -11.96 -8.61 43.69
CA ASP A 49 -10.81 -9.48 44.00
C ASP A 49 -9.75 -9.45 42.88
N TRP A 50 -9.79 -8.47 42.00
CA TRP A 50 -8.80 -8.33 40.92
C TRP A 50 -7.39 -8.20 41.47
N GLY A 51 -6.43 -8.90 40.89
CA GLY A 51 -5.07 -9.09 41.45
C GLY A 51 -4.24 -7.86 41.77
N MET A 52 -4.66 -6.65 41.35
CA MET A 52 -4.06 -5.37 41.71
C MET A 52 -4.95 -4.51 42.64
N GLY A 53 -6.01 -5.08 43.19
CA GLY A 53 -7.07 -4.39 43.91
C GLY A 53 -8.38 -4.32 43.09
N PRO A 54 -9.48 -3.83 43.69
CA PRO A 54 -10.79 -3.81 43.04
C PRO A 54 -10.79 -3.17 41.67
N ARG A 55 -11.29 -3.86 40.65
CA ARG A 55 -11.46 -3.38 39.29
C ARG A 55 -12.89 -2.83 39.11
N PRO A 56 -13.09 -1.61 38.57
CA PRO A 56 -14.39 -1.13 38.18
C PRO A 56 -14.90 -1.83 36.90
N ASP A 57 -16.17 -1.67 36.55
CA ASP A 57 -16.66 -2.02 35.21
C ASP A 57 -16.01 -1.11 34.16
N LEU A 58 -15.29 -1.71 33.24
CA LEU A 58 -14.57 -1.03 32.13
C LEU A 58 -14.92 -1.67 30.81
N ARG A 59 -15.40 -0.88 29.87
CA ARG A 59 -15.78 -1.36 28.54
C ARG A 59 -15.14 -0.49 27.49
N ARG A 60 -14.56 -1.09 26.46
CA ARG A 60 -13.83 -0.40 25.39
C ARG A 60 -14.36 -0.81 24.02
N VAL A 61 -14.51 0.16 23.13
CA VAL A 61 -14.87 -0.08 21.74
C VAL A 61 -14.16 0.93 20.83
N ASN A 62 -13.82 0.52 19.61
CA ASN A 62 -13.34 1.44 18.60
C ASN A 62 -14.51 2.23 17.98
N VAL A 63 -14.30 3.52 17.81
CA VAL A 63 -15.25 4.45 17.17
C VAL A 63 -14.62 5.11 15.95
N PRO A 64 -15.41 5.56 14.96
CA PRO A 64 -14.91 6.29 13.79
C PRO A 64 -14.13 7.54 14.18
N LEU A 65 -13.08 7.86 13.43
CA LEU A 65 -12.35 9.13 13.60
C LEU A 65 -13.20 10.35 13.23
N GLY A 66 -14.13 10.22 12.28
CA GLY A 66 -14.97 11.29 11.76
C GLY A 66 -14.77 11.53 10.27
N VAL A 67 -14.58 12.78 9.85
CA VAL A 67 -14.30 13.09 8.44
C VAL A 67 -12.85 12.78 8.11
N ILE A 68 -12.61 12.05 7.02
CA ILE A 68 -11.26 11.74 6.55
C ILE A 68 -11.02 12.27 5.14
N GLY A 69 -9.78 12.72 4.89
CA GLY A 69 -9.29 13.07 3.56
C GLY A 69 -8.60 11.87 2.91
N VAL A 70 -8.91 11.57 1.66
CA VAL A 70 -8.28 10.48 0.91
C VAL A 70 -7.68 11.00 -0.39
N PHE A 71 -6.41 10.67 -0.64
CA PHE A 71 -5.67 11.01 -1.86
C PHE A 71 -5.33 9.74 -2.61
N GLY A 72 -6.04 9.48 -3.70
CA GLY A 72 -5.86 8.29 -4.51
C GLY A 72 -4.62 8.32 -5.39
N ALA A 73 -4.13 7.14 -5.76
CA ALA A 73 -3.01 6.96 -6.67
C ALA A 73 -3.41 7.13 -8.13
N SER A 74 -2.42 7.45 -8.99
CA SER A 74 -2.63 7.57 -10.44
C SER A 74 -2.65 6.22 -11.15
N ASN A 75 -1.78 5.30 -10.73
CA ASN A 75 -1.45 4.06 -11.42
C ASN A 75 -2.48 2.92 -11.24
N PHE A 76 -3.45 3.11 -10.36
CA PHE A 76 -4.58 2.21 -10.15
C PHE A 76 -5.90 3.01 -10.14
N PRO A 77 -6.43 3.34 -11.33
CA PRO A 77 -7.53 4.30 -11.48
C PRO A 77 -8.88 3.85 -10.86
N PHE A 78 -9.02 2.58 -10.51
CA PHE A 78 -10.15 2.05 -9.73
C PHE A 78 -9.74 1.61 -8.35
N ALA A 79 -8.73 0.72 -8.26
CA ALA A 79 -8.42 -0.04 -7.04
C ALA A 79 -7.80 0.81 -5.91
N PHE A 80 -7.10 1.90 -6.24
CA PHE A 80 -6.50 2.84 -5.29
C PHE A 80 -6.90 4.30 -5.58
N SER A 81 -8.06 4.49 -6.22
CA SER A 81 -8.63 5.79 -6.54
C SER A 81 -9.96 6.00 -5.78
N VAL A 82 -10.92 6.69 -6.38
CA VAL A 82 -12.14 7.25 -5.77
C VAL A 82 -12.90 6.28 -4.86
N MET A 83 -13.16 5.05 -5.31
CA MET A 83 -13.75 3.98 -4.49
C MET A 83 -12.75 2.85 -4.23
N GLY A 84 -11.48 3.21 -4.18
CA GLY A 84 -10.38 2.28 -3.88
C GLY A 84 -10.26 1.97 -2.39
N GLY A 85 -9.15 1.28 -2.02
CA GLY A 85 -8.91 0.73 -0.68
C GLY A 85 -9.16 1.69 0.46
N ASP A 86 -8.60 2.89 0.38
CA ASP A 86 -8.66 3.85 1.47
C ASP A 86 -10.06 4.44 1.66
N SER A 87 -10.75 4.79 0.56
CA SER A 87 -12.14 5.25 0.64
C SER A 87 -13.07 4.16 1.16
N ALA A 88 -12.89 2.92 0.67
CA ALA A 88 -13.66 1.77 1.12
C ALA A 88 -13.45 1.46 2.60
N ALA A 89 -12.19 1.48 3.07
CA ALA A 89 -11.83 1.25 4.47
C ALA A 89 -12.35 2.38 5.39
N GLY A 90 -12.32 3.63 4.92
CA GLY A 90 -12.87 4.76 5.65
C GLY A 90 -14.38 4.66 5.82
N LEU A 91 -15.12 4.33 4.75
CA LEU A 91 -16.57 4.08 4.82
C LEU A 91 -16.90 2.89 5.73
N ALA A 92 -16.13 1.80 5.63
CA ALA A 92 -16.27 0.62 6.49
C ALA A 92 -16.02 0.93 7.97
N ALA A 93 -15.13 1.88 8.27
CA ALA A 93 -14.92 2.39 9.63
C ALA A 93 -16.09 3.29 10.14
N GLY A 94 -17.04 3.66 9.28
CA GLY A 94 -18.10 4.61 9.61
C GLY A 94 -17.71 6.08 9.50
N CYS A 95 -16.63 6.39 8.76
CA CYS A 95 -16.17 7.75 8.51
C CYS A 95 -16.86 8.38 7.29
N ALA A 96 -17.07 9.69 7.33
CA ALA A 96 -17.35 10.45 6.12
C ALA A 96 -16.04 10.65 5.35
N VAL A 97 -16.08 10.49 4.02
CA VAL A 97 -14.90 10.51 3.16
C VAL A 97 -14.95 11.69 2.20
N VAL A 98 -13.89 12.51 2.18
CA VAL A 98 -13.63 13.50 1.14
C VAL A 98 -12.44 13.05 0.31
N HIS A 99 -12.69 12.60 -0.92
CA HIS A 99 -11.64 12.07 -1.80
C HIS A 99 -11.11 13.13 -2.76
N LYS A 100 -9.81 13.36 -2.75
CA LYS A 100 -9.13 14.19 -3.76
C LYS A 100 -8.88 13.34 -5.01
N ILE A 101 -9.63 13.61 -6.08
CA ILE A 101 -9.50 12.94 -7.39
C ILE A 101 -8.11 13.23 -7.97
N HIS A 102 -7.43 12.19 -8.46
CA HIS A 102 -6.13 12.34 -9.08
C HIS A 102 -6.22 13.04 -10.45
N GLU A 103 -5.25 13.90 -10.74
CA GLU A 103 -5.23 14.75 -11.94
C GLU A 103 -5.00 13.94 -13.24
N ALA A 104 -4.49 12.71 -13.13
CA ALA A 104 -4.25 11.83 -14.27
C ALA A 104 -5.56 11.28 -14.90
N HIS A 105 -6.65 11.18 -14.12
CA HIS A 105 -7.92 10.61 -14.60
C HIS A 105 -9.14 11.32 -13.98
N PRO A 106 -9.30 12.63 -14.22
CA PRO A 106 -10.30 13.44 -13.54
C PRO A 106 -11.74 13.13 -13.99
N ALA A 107 -11.98 12.78 -15.24
CA ALA A 107 -13.32 12.44 -15.72
C ALA A 107 -13.76 11.08 -15.21
N LEU A 108 -12.87 10.10 -15.17
CA LEU A 108 -13.11 8.80 -14.56
C LEU A 108 -13.42 8.95 -13.07
N GLY A 109 -12.63 9.77 -12.36
CA GLY A 109 -12.82 10.00 -10.93
C GLY A 109 -14.19 10.60 -10.64
N ARG A 110 -14.62 11.65 -11.35
CA ARG A 110 -15.96 12.22 -11.22
C ARG A 110 -17.06 11.19 -11.51
N ARG A 111 -16.90 10.42 -12.59
CA ARG A 111 -17.89 9.39 -12.95
C ARG A 111 -17.99 8.29 -11.89
N THR A 112 -16.87 7.90 -11.30
CA THR A 112 -16.86 6.91 -10.20
C THR A 112 -17.56 7.47 -8.97
N ALA A 113 -17.33 8.73 -8.60
CA ALA A 113 -17.99 9.39 -7.50
C ALA A 113 -19.52 9.49 -7.70
N GLU A 114 -19.98 9.83 -8.92
CA GLU A 114 -21.41 9.83 -9.25
C GLU A 114 -22.06 8.45 -9.06
N VAL A 115 -21.38 7.39 -9.50
CA VAL A 115 -21.89 6.00 -9.35
C VAL A 115 -21.93 5.62 -7.88
N ALA A 116 -20.87 5.94 -7.12
CA ALA A 116 -20.79 5.68 -5.69
C ALA A 116 -21.91 6.38 -4.91
N ASN A 117 -22.10 7.68 -5.15
CA ASN A 117 -23.13 8.46 -4.47
C ASN A 117 -24.56 7.99 -4.79
N ARG A 118 -24.83 7.55 -6.03
CA ARG A 118 -26.12 6.90 -6.35
C ARG A 118 -26.32 5.61 -5.57
N GLY A 119 -25.27 4.77 -5.48
CA GLY A 119 -25.32 3.53 -4.69
C GLY A 119 -25.57 3.80 -3.21
N LEU A 120 -24.85 4.75 -2.63
CA LEU A 120 -25.02 5.16 -1.23
C LEU A 120 -26.42 5.72 -0.97
N ALA A 121 -26.92 6.62 -1.82
CA ALA A 121 -28.28 7.16 -1.71
C ALA A 121 -29.35 6.07 -1.81
N SER A 122 -29.20 5.11 -2.74
CA SER A 122 -30.11 3.97 -2.89
C SER A 122 -30.11 3.05 -1.66
N ALA A 123 -29.03 3.03 -0.89
CA ALA A 123 -28.90 2.29 0.36
C ALA A 123 -29.34 3.10 1.60
N GLY A 124 -29.86 4.32 1.42
CA GLY A 124 -30.28 5.19 2.52
C GLY A 124 -29.14 5.83 3.31
N ALA A 125 -27.94 5.88 2.73
CA ALA A 125 -26.81 6.56 3.38
C ALA A 125 -27.07 8.07 3.53
N PRO A 126 -26.55 8.70 4.59
CA PRO A 126 -26.67 10.15 4.78
C PRO A 126 -26.07 10.93 3.61
N GLU A 127 -26.70 12.04 3.25
CA GLU A 127 -26.15 12.97 2.27
C GLU A 127 -24.79 13.50 2.76
N GLY A 128 -23.82 13.62 1.85
CA GLY A 128 -22.48 14.10 2.18
C GLY A 128 -21.53 13.04 2.76
N LEU A 129 -21.97 11.80 2.96
CA LEU A 129 -21.10 10.72 3.46
C LEU A 129 -19.86 10.50 2.57
N PHE A 130 -20.00 10.69 1.26
CA PHE A 130 -18.90 10.60 0.30
C PHE A 130 -18.90 11.84 -0.59
N GLN A 131 -17.76 12.56 -0.60
CA GLN A 131 -17.57 13.76 -1.40
C GLN A 131 -16.23 13.72 -2.14
N THR A 132 -16.06 14.59 -3.14
CA THR A 132 -14.81 14.68 -3.89
C THR A 132 -14.37 16.12 -4.11
N VAL A 133 -13.05 16.33 -4.15
CA VAL A 133 -12.39 17.56 -4.60
C VAL A 133 -11.39 17.25 -5.71
N THR A 134 -11.03 18.23 -6.57
CA THR A 134 -10.29 17.93 -7.81
C THR A 134 -8.97 18.66 -7.97
N THR A 135 -8.75 19.80 -7.31
CA THR A 135 -7.52 20.60 -7.53
C THR A 135 -6.46 20.32 -6.48
N ARG A 136 -5.21 20.67 -6.77
CA ARG A 136 -4.12 20.61 -5.80
C ARG A 136 -4.42 21.49 -4.58
N SER A 137 -4.82 22.73 -4.80
CA SER A 137 -5.16 23.65 -3.72
C SER A 137 -6.31 23.17 -2.85
N ALA A 138 -7.34 22.54 -3.44
CA ALA A 138 -8.40 21.91 -2.67
C ALA A 138 -7.91 20.70 -1.85
N GLY A 139 -6.94 19.94 -2.39
CA GLY A 139 -6.28 18.87 -1.63
C GLY A 139 -5.46 19.40 -0.45
N GLU A 140 -4.71 20.48 -0.63
CA GLU A 140 -3.96 21.12 0.46
C GLU A 140 -4.91 21.67 1.53
N ALA A 141 -5.97 22.36 1.12
CA ALA A 141 -7.02 22.85 2.03
C ALA A 141 -7.75 21.71 2.78
N LEU A 142 -7.92 20.54 2.12
CA LEU A 142 -8.50 19.36 2.76
C LEU A 142 -7.65 18.87 3.95
N VAL A 143 -6.32 18.82 3.80
CA VAL A 143 -5.42 18.43 4.89
C VAL A 143 -5.48 19.41 6.05
N GLU A 144 -5.65 20.70 5.77
CA GLU A 144 -5.67 21.79 6.77
C GLU A 144 -7.07 22.02 7.39
N HIS A 145 -8.11 21.44 6.80
CA HIS A 145 -9.48 21.70 7.21
C HIS A 145 -9.77 21.18 8.63
N PRO A 146 -10.31 22.00 9.56
CA PRO A 146 -10.47 21.64 10.98
C PRO A 146 -11.39 20.46 11.25
N LEU A 147 -12.33 20.16 10.38
CA LEU A 147 -13.20 18.98 10.52
C LEU A 147 -12.55 17.67 10.08
N VAL A 148 -11.46 17.71 9.32
CA VAL A 148 -10.74 16.49 8.90
C VAL A 148 -9.95 15.93 10.07
N ARG A 149 -10.13 14.65 10.35
CA ARG A 149 -9.59 13.94 11.51
C ARG A 149 -8.47 12.95 11.17
N ALA A 150 -8.33 12.58 9.90
CA ALA A 150 -7.21 11.80 9.38
C ALA A 150 -7.06 12.01 7.89
N VAL A 151 -5.87 11.73 7.36
CA VAL A 151 -5.60 11.74 5.92
C VAL A 151 -4.97 10.41 5.53
N SER A 152 -5.43 9.85 4.41
CA SER A 152 -4.76 8.75 3.71
C SER A 152 -4.25 9.22 2.36
N PHE A 153 -3.03 8.81 2.02
CA PHE A 153 -2.33 9.23 0.82
C PHE A 153 -1.57 8.05 0.20
N THR A 154 -1.68 7.89 -1.11
CA THR A 154 -0.83 6.98 -1.89
C THR A 154 -0.19 7.74 -3.03
N GLY A 155 1.15 7.80 -3.06
CA GLY A 155 1.87 8.53 -4.09
C GLY A 155 3.36 8.73 -3.77
N SER A 156 4.00 9.70 -4.44
CA SER A 156 5.44 9.93 -4.29
C SER A 156 5.83 10.36 -2.87
N ALA A 157 7.00 9.93 -2.42
CA ALA A 157 7.58 10.32 -1.11
C ALA A 157 7.64 11.84 -0.93
N ARG A 158 8.00 12.59 -1.99
CA ARG A 158 8.08 14.05 -1.95
C ARG A 158 6.73 14.71 -1.62
N VAL A 159 5.66 14.29 -2.28
CA VAL A 159 4.31 14.86 -2.03
C VAL A 159 3.77 14.38 -0.69
N GLY A 160 3.95 13.10 -0.38
CA GLY A 160 3.52 12.54 0.91
C GLY A 160 4.17 13.22 2.11
N ARG A 161 5.48 13.53 2.03
CA ARG A 161 6.17 14.31 3.08
C ARG A 161 5.60 15.70 3.24
N LEU A 162 5.35 16.41 2.15
CA LEU A 162 4.73 17.75 2.19
C LEU A 162 3.36 17.71 2.89
N LEU A 163 2.52 16.73 2.57
CA LEU A 163 1.19 16.60 3.17
C LEU A 163 1.26 16.14 4.63
N LEU A 164 2.21 15.26 4.98
CA LEU A 164 2.48 14.84 6.35
C LEU A 164 2.88 16.05 7.21
N ASP A 165 3.82 16.88 6.71
CA ASP A 165 4.27 18.07 7.43
C ASP A 165 3.11 19.04 7.67
N ARG A 166 2.20 19.22 6.70
CA ARG A 166 0.97 20.01 6.89
C ARG A 166 0.04 19.40 7.93
N ALA A 167 -0.20 18.08 7.89
CA ALA A 167 -1.09 17.38 8.83
C ALA A 167 -0.58 17.47 10.26
N THR A 168 0.73 17.37 10.46
CA THR A 168 1.38 17.43 11.80
C THR A 168 1.59 18.85 12.32
N SER A 169 1.65 19.86 11.43
CA SER A 169 1.82 21.28 11.81
C SER A 169 0.50 21.98 12.11
N ARG A 170 -0.64 21.30 12.05
CA ARG A 170 -1.94 21.87 12.42
C ARG A 170 -1.99 22.20 13.92
N PRO A 171 -2.83 23.17 14.36
CA PRO A 171 -3.12 23.38 15.80
C PRO A 171 -3.60 22.11 16.51
N GLU A 172 -4.41 21.27 15.83
CA GLU A 172 -4.73 19.89 16.20
C GLU A 172 -4.10 18.95 15.18
N PRO A 173 -2.92 18.36 15.45
CA PRO A 173 -2.29 17.39 14.56
C PRO A 173 -3.21 16.18 14.34
N ILE A 174 -3.20 15.65 13.11
CA ILE A 174 -4.01 14.50 12.74
C ILE A 174 -3.16 13.35 12.21
N PRO A 175 -3.62 12.09 12.35
CA PRO A 175 -2.98 10.95 11.72
C PRO A 175 -2.87 11.12 10.20
N PHE A 176 -1.70 10.79 9.66
CA PHE A 176 -1.44 10.75 8.23
C PHE A 176 -0.94 9.37 7.84
N TYR A 177 -1.73 8.65 7.06
CA TYR A 177 -1.45 7.29 6.58
C TYR A 177 -0.96 7.36 5.14
N GLY A 178 0.35 7.58 4.98
CA GLY A 178 1.00 7.71 3.67
C GLY A 178 1.66 6.41 3.24
N GLU A 179 1.34 5.93 2.04
CA GLU A 179 2.15 4.98 1.27
C GLU A 179 2.96 5.78 0.26
N LEU A 180 4.31 5.77 0.40
CA LEU A 180 5.16 6.79 -0.19
C LEU A 180 6.02 6.31 -1.37
N GLY A 181 6.36 5.06 -1.44
CA GLY A 181 7.22 4.48 -2.46
C GLY A 181 8.09 3.37 -1.90
N SER A 182 8.57 2.50 -2.78
CA SER A 182 9.37 1.34 -2.41
C SER A 182 10.22 0.86 -3.58
N ILE A 183 11.41 0.34 -3.27
CA ILE A 183 12.30 -0.26 -4.29
C ILE A 183 12.04 -1.76 -4.42
N ASN A 184 11.48 -2.39 -3.38
CA ASN A 184 11.10 -3.80 -3.37
C ASN A 184 12.26 -4.74 -3.77
N PRO A 185 13.32 -4.81 -3.00
CA PRO A 185 14.51 -5.58 -3.34
C PRO A 185 14.22 -7.08 -3.44
N VAL A 186 14.88 -7.73 -4.39
CA VAL A 186 14.83 -9.17 -4.59
C VAL A 186 16.25 -9.74 -4.33
N PHE A 187 16.35 -10.66 -3.39
CA PHE A 187 17.61 -11.31 -3.00
C PHE A 187 17.62 -12.74 -3.53
N VAL A 188 18.63 -13.10 -4.29
CA VAL A 188 18.79 -14.45 -4.85
C VAL A 188 20.06 -15.07 -4.29
N THR A 189 19.92 -16.18 -3.54
CA THR A 189 21.09 -16.91 -3.02
C THR A 189 21.86 -17.61 -4.13
N ARG A 190 23.16 -17.90 -3.93
CA ARG A 190 23.98 -18.62 -4.90
C ARG A 190 23.36 -19.94 -5.34
N ARG A 191 22.82 -20.70 -4.39
CA ARG A 191 22.17 -21.99 -4.66
C ARG A 191 20.93 -21.82 -5.52
N ALA A 192 20.11 -20.81 -5.25
CA ALA A 192 18.91 -20.54 -6.05
C ALA A 192 19.27 -20.09 -7.46
N TRP A 193 20.29 -19.23 -7.61
CA TRP A 193 20.77 -18.79 -8.91
C TRP A 193 21.33 -19.95 -9.74
N ALA A 194 22.20 -20.77 -9.16
CA ALA A 194 22.76 -21.94 -9.82
C ALA A 194 21.69 -22.94 -10.29
N ALA A 195 20.60 -23.08 -9.51
CA ALA A 195 19.51 -24.00 -9.86
C ALA A 195 18.52 -23.43 -10.88
N ARG A 196 18.25 -22.12 -10.87
CA ARG A 196 17.12 -21.49 -11.58
C ARG A 196 17.45 -20.11 -12.16
N GLY A 197 18.71 -19.71 -12.30
CA GLY A 197 19.11 -18.34 -12.68
C GLY A 197 18.41 -17.84 -13.94
N ARG A 198 18.31 -18.66 -14.98
CA ARG A 198 17.63 -18.27 -16.24
C ARG A 198 16.13 -18.00 -16.06
N SER A 199 15.43 -18.83 -15.29
CA SER A 199 13.98 -18.58 -15.03
C SER A 199 13.78 -17.36 -14.14
N ILE A 200 14.63 -17.20 -13.11
CA ILE A 200 14.64 -16.01 -12.25
C ILE A 200 14.87 -14.74 -13.08
N ALA A 201 15.85 -14.76 -13.99
CA ALA A 201 16.14 -13.63 -14.88
C ALA A 201 14.94 -13.24 -15.75
N ALA A 202 14.31 -14.22 -16.41
CA ALA A 202 13.14 -13.98 -17.26
C ALA A 202 11.93 -13.47 -16.47
N GLU A 203 11.61 -14.09 -15.33
CA GLU A 203 10.52 -13.72 -14.46
C GLU A 203 10.73 -12.34 -13.81
N TYR A 204 11.99 -12.03 -13.45
CA TYR A 204 12.35 -10.70 -12.96
C TYR A 204 12.05 -9.60 -13.96
N VAL A 205 12.47 -9.81 -15.22
CA VAL A 205 12.21 -8.84 -16.28
C VAL A 205 10.72 -8.66 -16.48
N GLN A 206 9.94 -9.73 -16.54
CA GLN A 206 8.48 -9.64 -16.60
C GLN A 206 7.88 -8.87 -15.42
N SER A 207 8.40 -9.10 -14.21
CA SER A 207 7.89 -8.44 -13.00
C SER A 207 8.18 -6.95 -12.99
N TYR A 208 9.41 -6.51 -13.29
CA TYR A 208 9.73 -5.08 -13.21
C TYR A 208 9.21 -4.26 -14.41
N THR A 209 8.93 -4.92 -15.54
CA THR A 209 8.39 -4.25 -16.74
C THR A 209 6.86 -4.28 -16.82
N LEU A 210 6.19 -5.08 -15.99
CA LEU A 210 4.74 -5.19 -15.97
C LEU A 210 4.09 -3.79 -15.82
N GLY A 211 3.17 -3.47 -16.77
CA GLY A 211 2.52 -2.15 -16.78
C GLY A 211 3.50 -0.98 -16.86
N MET A 212 4.57 -1.15 -17.61
CA MET A 212 5.67 -0.17 -17.73
C MET A 212 6.32 0.17 -16.39
N GLY A 213 6.42 -0.81 -15.48
CA GLY A 213 7.03 -0.63 -14.17
C GLY A 213 6.31 0.35 -13.24
N GLN A 214 5.05 0.70 -13.54
CA GLN A 214 4.25 1.65 -12.77
C GLN A 214 3.48 0.99 -11.64
N PHE A 215 4.16 0.18 -10.82
CA PHE A 215 3.62 -0.49 -9.65
C PHE A 215 4.41 -0.10 -8.40
N CYS A 216 3.72 0.19 -7.30
CA CYS A 216 4.34 0.43 -5.99
C CYS A 216 5.17 -0.77 -5.50
N THR A 217 4.85 -1.97 -5.97
CA THR A 217 5.58 -3.21 -5.66
C THR A 217 6.49 -3.68 -6.80
N LYS A 218 6.84 -2.82 -7.76
CA LYS A 218 7.81 -3.16 -8.81
C LYS A 218 9.18 -3.47 -8.19
N PRO A 219 9.82 -4.63 -8.50
CA PRO A 219 11.18 -4.89 -8.03
C PRO A 219 12.19 -3.97 -8.74
N GLY A 220 12.78 -3.05 -7.99
CA GLY A 220 13.75 -2.08 -8.49
C GLY A 220 15.20 -2.52 -8.35
N LEU A 221 15.47 -3.52 -7.50
CA LEU A 221 16.79 -4.09 -7.26
C LEU A 221 16.74 -5.62 -7.30
N LEU A 222 17.69 -6.23 -7.99
CA LEU A 222 17.94 -7.67 -7.98
C LEU A 222 19.35 -7.94 -7.48
N PHE A 223 19.48 -8.55 -6.32
CA PHE A 223 20.79 -9.00 -5.80
C PHE A 223 21.08 -10.40 -6.28
N THR A 224 22.20 -10.58 -7.00
CA THR A 224 22.62 -11.86 -7.58
C THR A 224 24.08 -12.16 -7.22
N PRO A 225 24.51 -13.44 -7.24
CA PRO A 225 25.94 -13.73 -7.35
C PRO A 225 26.54 -13.04 -8.58
N ARG A 226 27.87 -13.03 -8.68
CA ARG A 226 28.55 -12.57 -9.91
C ARG A 226 27.96 -13.28 -11.13
N LEU A 227 27.49 -12.47 -12.09
CA LEU A 227 26.93 -12.97 -13.35
C LEU A 227 28.07 -13.30 -14.35
N ASP A 228 27.94 -14.41 -15.02
CA ASP A 228 28.77 -14.70 -16.20
C ASP A 228 28.17 -14.05 -17.47
N ASP A 229 28.84 -14.24 -18.61
CA ASP A 229 28.39 -13.65 -19.87
C ASP A 229 27.04 -14.24 -20.36
N GLU A 230 26.78 -15.52 -20.06
CA GLU A 230 25.55 -16.19 -20.44
C GLU A 230 24.36 -15.65 -19.63
N ASP A 231 24.55 -15.47 -18.33
CA ASP A 231 23.57 -14.84 -17.43
C ASP A 231 23.23 -13.40 -17.85
N ARG A 232 24.26 -12.60 -18.16
CA ARG A 232 24.09 -11.23 -18.66
C ARG A 232 23.32 -11.19 -19.97
N GLN A 233 23.66 -12.09 -20.90
CA GLN A 233 22.99 -12.17 -22.20
C GLN A 233 21.53 -12.60 -22.04
N ALA A 234 21.21 -13.49 -21.11
CA ALA A 234 19.84 -13.92 -20.82
C ALA A 234 18.98 -12.73 -20.32
N LEU A 235 19.50 -11.94 -19.39
CA LEU A 235 18.84 -10.72 -18.90
C LEU A 235 18.64 -9.70 -20.02
N VAL A 236 19.69 -9.40 -20.79
CA VAL A 236 19.64 -8.43 -21.91
C VAL A 236 18.63 -8.86 -22.97
N SER A 237 18.60 -10.15 -23.32
CA SER A 237 17.65 -10.69 -24.31
C SER A 237 16.23 -10.55 -23.82
N ALA A 238 15.94 -10.94 -22.57
CA ALA A 238 14.61 -10.81 -21.98
C ALA A 238 14.11 -9.34 -21.94
N VAL A 239 14.99 -8.39 -21.63
CA VAL A 239 14.65 -6.95 -21.63
C VAL A 239 14.31 -6.46 -23.03
N ARG A 240 15.07 -6.89 -24.04
CA ARG A 240 14.86 -6.46 -25.45
C ARG A 240 13.59 -7.02 -26.06
N GLU A 241 13.06 -8.12 -25.57
CA GLU A 241 11.78 -8.70 -26.00
C GLU A 241 10.55 -7.92 -25.52
N VAL A 242 10.70 -7.03 -24.52
CA VAL A 242 9.59 -6.27 -23.97
C VAL A 242 9.22 -5.14 -24.91
N SER A 243 7.98 -5.18 -25.43
CA SER A 243 7.43 -4.09 -26.23
C SER A 243 6.98 -2.93 -25.34
N PRO A 244 7.51 -1.71 -25.55
CA PRO A 244 7.10 -0.55 -24.75
C PRO A 244 5.68 -0.11 -25.09
N THR A 245 4.96 0.36 -24.08
CA THR A 245 3.65 1.02 -24.23
C THR A 245 3.68 2.38 -23.57
N PRO A 246 2.75 3.29 -23.90
CA PRO A 246 2.71 4.59 -23.24
C PRO A 246 2.61 4.48 -21.71
N MET A 247 3.39 5.28 -21.01
CA MET A 247 3.21 5.49 -19.57
C MET A 247 1.90 6.26 -19.32
N LEU A 248 1.44 6.18 -18.09
CA LEU A 248 0.13 6.69 -17.68
C LEU A 248 -0.09 8.19 -18.02
N THR A 249 0.95 9.00 -17.83
CA THR A 249 0.95 10.44 -18.20
C THR A 249 2.33 10.86 -18.69
N PRO A 250 2.41 11.93 -19.52
CA PRO A 250 3.69 12.53 -19.91
C PRO A 250 4.56 12.92 -18.71
N GLN A 251 3.96 13.46 -17.65
CA GLN A 251 4.67 13.88 -16.44
C GLN A 251 5.32 12.71 -15.70
N LEU A 252 4.65 11.53 -15.68
CA LEU A 252 5.24 10.31 -15.11
C LEU A 252 6.41 9.83 -15.97
N ALA A 253 6.30 9.90 -17.29
CA ALA A 253 7.39 9.53 -18.19
C ALA A 253 8.60 10.48 -18.01
N GLU A 254 8.38 11.78 -17.93
CA GLU A 254 9.42 12.78 -17.66
C GLU A 254 10.10 12.54 -16.31
N GLY A 255 9.32 12.28 -15.24
CA GLY A 255 9.83 11.99 -13.91
C GLY A 255 10.68 10.71 -13.90
N PHE A 256 10.21 9.65 -14.56
CA PHE A 256 10.95 8.42 -14.72
C PHE A 256 12.28 8.63 -15.47
N LEU A 257 12.26 9.32 -16.61
CA LEU A 257 13.45 9.59 -17.42
C LEU A 257 14.48 10.43 -16.64
N SER A 258 14.03 11.42 -15.89
CA SER A 258 14.88 12.23 -15.02
C SER A 258 15.57 11.39 -13.93
N THR A 259 14.81 10.57 -13.22
CA THR A 259 15.35 9.70 -12.17
C THR A 259 16.31 8.65 -12.75
N ARG A 260 15.95 8.06 -13.90
CA ARG A 260 16.83 7.10 -14.60
C ARG A 260 18.17 7.73 -14.99
N SER A 261 18.14 8.97 -15.53
CA SER A 261 19.37 9.69 -15.88
C SER A 261 20.23 9.98 -14.65
N ALA A 262 19.62 10.46 -13.57
CA ALA A 262 20.32 10.68 -12.31
C ALA A 262 20.93 9.42 -11.72
N MET A 263 20.30 8.26 -11.90
CA MET A 263 20.85 6.97 -11.49
C MET A 263 22.03 6.53 -12.38
N ALA A 264 21.95 6.73 -13.70
CA ALA A 264 23.06 6.45 -14.62
C ALA A 264 24.32 7.28 -14.29
N GLU A 265 24.16 8.52 -13.87
CA GLU A 265 25.25 9.42 -13.46
C GLU A 265 25.99 8.96 -12.19
N ARG A 266 25.44 8.00 -11.42
CA ARG A 266 26.09 7.41 -10.24
C ARG A 266 27.14 6.32 -10.56
N GLY A 267 27.50 6.16 -11.84
CA GLY A 267 28.50 5.21 -12.28
C GLY A 267 27.99 3.76 -12.42
N LEU A 268 26.66 3.58 -12.56
CA LEU A 268 26.11 2.29 -12.91
C LEU A 268 26.49 1.90 -14.33
N THR A 269 26.73 0.60 -14.57
CA THR A 269 26.96 0.09 -15.92
C THR A 269 25.64 -0.22 -16.60
N GLU A 270 25.39 0.36 -17.76
CA GLU A 270 24.20 0.07 -18.56
C GLU A 270 24.35 -1.29 -19.27
N LEU A 271 23.51 -2.26 -18.92
CA LEU A 271 23.33 -3.49 -19.69
C LEU A 271 22.36 -3.26 -20.86
N VAL A 272 21.32 -2.48 -20.65
CA VAL A 272 20.37 -2.02 -21.65
C VAL A 272 20.03 -0.55 -21.37
N ALA A 273 20.35 0.33 -22.29
CA ALA A 273 20.21 1.79 -22.11
C ALA A 273 18.75 2.29 -21.97
N GLY A 274 17.79 1.52 -22.49
CA GLY A 274 16.40 1.90 -22.51
C GLY A 274 16.07 2.96 -23.57
N GLY A 275 14.79 3.35 -23.60
CA GLY A 275 14.25 4.32 -24.55
C GLY A 275 13.94 5.68 -23.91
N THR A 276 13.39 6.60 -24.72
CA THR A 276 12.95 7.94 -24.32
C THR A 276 11.49 8.18 -24.73
N GLY A 277 10.97 9.37 -24.46
CA GLY A 277 9.60 9.76 -24.80
C GLY A 277 8.55 9.20 -23.84
N THR A 278 7.30 9.18 -24.26
CA THR A 278 6.16 8.76 -23.41
C THR A 278 5.97 7.24 -23.32
N ALA A 279 6.63 6.46 -24.18
CA ALA A 279 6.66 5.01 -24.20
C ALA A 279 8.12 4.50 -24.19
N PRO A 280 8.87 4.74 -23.11
CA PRO A 280 10.30 4.43 -23.06
C PRO A 280 10.52 2.91 -23.07
N ALA A 281 11.41 2.42 -23.92
CA ALA A 281 11.85 1.02 -23.84
C ALA A 281 12.50 0.74 -22.48
N PRO A 282 12.39 -0.48 -21.95
CA PRO A 282 12.95 -0.81 -20.64
C PRO A 282 14.48 -0.66 -20.59
N ALA A 283 14.97 -0.27 -19.41
CA ALA A 283 16.39 -0.16 -19.10
C ALA A 283 16.80 -1.18 -18.04
N LEU A 284 18.06 -1.60 -18.09
CA LEU A 284 18.67 -2.44 -17.08
C LEU A 284 20.09 -1.97 -16.80
N PHE A 285 20.38 -1.75 -15.53
CA PHE A 285 21.70 -1.39 -15.04
C PHE A 285 22.30 -2.54 -14.24
N THR A 286 23.62 -2.51 -14.08
CA THR A 286 24.33 -3.38 -13.14
C THR A 286 25.35 -2.58 -12.32
N THR A 287 25.61 -3.07 -11.12
CA THR A 287 26.59 -2.55 -10.17
C THR A 287 27.01 -3.65 -9.20
N THR A 288 27.85 -3.34 -8.23
CA THR A 288 28.29 -4.28 -7.19
C THR A 288 27.86 -3.86 -5.79
N VAL A 289 27.84 -4.81 -4.86
CA VAL A 289 27.61 -4.49 -3.43
C VAL A 289 28.68 -3.52 -2.91
N ALA A 290 29.92 -3.56 -3.42
CA ALA A 290 30.97 -2.61 -3.04
C ALA A 290 30.61 -1.17 -3.47
N ASP A 291 30.04 -0.98 -4.66
CA ASP A 291 29.61 0.33 -5.14
C ASP A 291 28.40 0.83 -4.36
N VAL A 292 27.42 -0.04 -4.10
CA VAL A 292 26.24 0.28 -3.27
C VAL A 292 26.65 0.71 -1.86
N ARG A 293 27.67 0.09 -1.26
CA ARG A 293 28.20 0.54 0.04
C ARG A 293 28.86 1.90 -0.03
N ARG A 294 29.50 2.23 -1.16
CA ARG A 294 30.13 3.53 -1.39
C ARG A 294 29.07 4.62 -1.66
N ASP A 295 28.02 4.30 -2.39
CA ASP A 295 26.87 5.17 -2.65
C ASP A 295 25.55 4.49 -2.28
N PRO A 296 25.11 4.55 -0.99
CA PRO A 296 23.86 3.96 -0.55
C PRO A 296 22.60 4.62 -1.14
N ALA A 297 22.72 5.74 -1.86
CA ALA A 297 21.58 6.35 -2.55
C ALA A 297 21.01 5.42 -3.63
N ILE A 298 21.80 4.50 -4.18
CA ILE A 298 21.34 3.45 -5.11
C ILE A 298 20.24 2.58 -4.47
N LEU A 299 20.27 2.38 -3.15
CA LEU A 299 19.25 1.63 -2.39
C LEU A 299 18.01 2.45 -2.01
N ARG A 300 17.93 3.73 -2.39
CA ARG A 300 16.90 4.66 -1.90
C ARG A 300 16.07 5.28 -3.01
N GLU A 301 16.62 5.37 -4.20
CA GLU A 301 16.01 6.08 -5.32
C GLU A 301 15.09 5.14 -6.11
N GLU A 302 13.80 5.42 -6.11
CA GLU A 302 12.81 4.67 -6.87
C GLU A 302 12.73 5.18 -8.31
N MET A 303 13.13 4.38 -9.29
CA MET A 303 12.84 4.63 -10.70
C MET A 303 11.42 4.14 -11.02
N PHE A 304 10.39 4.97 -10.83
CA PHE A 304 8.98 4.61 -11.07
C PHE A 304 8.68 4.50 -12.57
N GLY A 305 9.04 3.36 -13.16
CA GLY A 305 8.97 3.08 -14.59
C GLY A 305 9.73 1.79 -14.94
N PRO A 306 9.90 1.47 -16.25
CA PRO A 306 10.45 0.19 -16.69
C PRO A 306 12.00 0.17 -16.63
N ALA A 307 12.55 0.40 -15.44
CA ALA A 307 13.99 0.28 -15.21
C ALA A 307 14.27 -0.43 -13.88
N SER A 308 15.40 -1.13 -13.82
CA SER A 308 15.86 -1.81 -12.63
C SER A 308 17.38 -1.96 -12.60
N ILE A 309 17.92 -2.35 -11.43
CA ILE A 309 19.36 -2.49 -11.21
C ILE A 309 19.65 -3.91 -10.71
N VAL A 310 20.60 -4.59 -11.34
CA VAL A 310 21.20 -5.83 -10.84
C VAL A 310 22.41 -5.46 -9.98
N VAL A 311 22.43 -5.93 -8.74
CA VAL A 311 23.51 -5.70 -7.78
C VAL A 311 24.23 -7.01 -7.53
N GLU A 312 25.45 -7.12 -8.03
CA GLU A 312 26.24 -8.34 -7.93
C GLU A 312 26.97 -8.40 -6.60
N TYR A 313 26.93 -9.55 -5.93
CA TYR A 313 27.65 -9.82 -4.68
C TYR A 313 28.66 -10.95 -4.81
N ASP A 314 29.70 -10.93 -3.98
CA ASP A 314 30.81 -11.91 -4.02
C ASP A 314 30.53 -13.14 -3.16
N ASP A 315 29.84 -12.98 -2.01
CA ASP A 315 29.55 -14.06 -1.08
C ASP A 315 28.26 -13.81 -0.28
N ASP A 316 27.78 -14.83 0.41
CA ASP A 316 26.52 -14.76 1.16
C ASP A 316 26.59 -13.81 2.37
N ALA A 317 27.79 -13.56 2.90
CA ALA A 317 27.99 -12.55 3.95
C ALA A 317 27.78 -11.14 3.39
N ALA A 318 28.23 -10.87 2.16
CA ALA A 318 27.97 -9.61 1.47
C ALA A 318 26.48 -9.43 1.18
N LEU A 319 25.75 -10.50 0.79
CA LEU A 319 24.31 -10.46 0.59
C LEU A 319 23.56 -10.11 1.88
N THR A 320 23.91 -10.76 2.98
CA THR A 320 23.31 -10.48 4.30
C THR A 320 23.59 -9.03 4.73
N ALA A 321 24.84 -8.60 4.61
CA ALA A 321 25.26 -7.27 5.01
C ALA A 321 24.60 -6.14 4.18
N VAL A 322 24.34 -6.36 2.88
CA VAL A 322 23.62 -5.36 2.07
C VAL A 322 22.13 -5.33 2.39
N ALA A 323 21.53 -6.46 2.77
CA ALA A 323 20.14 -6.48 3.22
C ALA A 323 19.92 -5.62 4.46
N GLU A 324 20.91 -5.49 5.33
CA GLU A 324 20.87 -4.59 6.51
C GLU A 324 20.91 -3.10 6.15
N LEU A 325 21.43 -2.73 4.98
CA LEU A 325 21.49 -1.35 4.50
C LEU A 325 20.17 -0.88 3.85
N VAL A 326 19.30 -1.82 3.50
CA VAL A 326 18.00 -1.51 2.89
C VAL A 326 17.14 -0.78 3.91
N GLN A 327 16.58 0.35 3.52
CA GLN A 327 15.60 1.09 4.32
C GLN A 327 14.24 0.37 4.33
N GLY A 328 13.24 0.92 5.02
CA GLY A 328 11.89 0.38 5.02
C GLY A 328 11.29 0.23 3.62
N GLN A 329 10.69 -0.93 3.33
CA GLN A 329 10.14 -1.31 2.03
C GLN A 329 8.71 -1.83 2.19
N LEU A 330 7.90 -1.74 1.12
CA LEU A 330 6.61 -2.42 1.06
C LEU A 330 6.80 -3.92 1.00
N THR A 331 7.77 -4.38 0.19
CA THR A 331 8.07 -5.80 0.02
C THR A 331 9.56 -6.06 -0.08
N ALA A 332 9.96 -7.26 0.31
CA ALA A 332 11.23 -7.86 -0.12
C ALA A 332 11.00 -9.33 -0.51
N THR A 333 11.73 -9.79 -1.50
CA THR A 333 11.65 -11.17 -1.98
C THR A 333 12.96 -11.88 -1.74
N VAL A 334 12.91 -13.16 -1.35
CA VAL A 334 14.06 -14.06 -1.30
C VAL A 334 13.83 -15.26 -2.21
N HIS A 335 14.76 -15.51 -3.12
CA HIS A 335 14.87 -16.76 -3.83
C HIS A 335 15.99 -17.60 -3.18
N GLY A 336 15.61 -18.70 -2.51
CA GLY A 336 16.53 -19.58 -1.80
C GLY A 336 16.30 -19.64 -0.29
N GLU A 337 17.36 -19.58 0.49
CA GLU A 337 17.30 -19.60 1.95
C GLU A 337 16.80 -18.27 2.53
N GLN A 338 16.12 -18.32 3.68
CA GLN A 338 15.55 -17.14 4.33
C GLN A 338 16.62 -16.16 4.82
N LEU A 339 16.36 -14.88 4.66
CA LEU A 339 17.13 -13.79 5.25
C LEU A 339 16.34 -13.17 6.41
N ALA A 340 16.71 -13.49 7.64
CA ALA A 340 15.99 -13.10 8.85
C ALA A 340 15.89 -11.57 9.05
N THR A 341 16.81 -10.79 8.48
CA THR A 341 16.84 -9.32 8.61
C THR A 341 15.70 -8.61 7.88
N LEU A 342 15.00 -9.28 6.96
CA LEU A 342 13.98 -8.65 6.12
C LEU A 342 12.70 -8.31 6.87
N GLU A 343 12.35 -9.06 7.92
CA GLU A 343 11.15 -8.80 8.74
C GLU A 343 11.19 -7.41 9.38
N ALA A 344 12.37 -6.94 9.78
CA ALA A 344 12.55 -5.60 10.35
C ALA A 344 12.51 -4.47 9.31
N ARG A 345 12.56 -4.81 8.02
CA ARG A 345 12.71 -3.85 6.91
C ARG A 345 11.53 -3.79 5.97
N THR A 346 10.60 -4.73 6.04
CA THR A 346 9.51 -4.83 5.05
C THR A 346 8.15 -5.09 5.66
N GLY A 347 7.11 -4.68 4.96
CA GLY A 347 5.73 -5.04 5.32
C GLY A 347 5.34 -6.44 4.85
N ARG A 348 5.94 -6.93 3.76
CA ARG A 348 5.63 -8.25 3.19
C ARG A 348 6.91 -8.94 2.70
N VAL A 349 7.22 -10.09 3.27
CA VAL A 349 8.32 -10.96 2.82
C VAL A 349 7.77 -12.02 1.86
N LEU A 350 8.38 -12.15 0.69
CA LEU A 350 8.04 -13.16 -0.29
C LEU A 350 9.15 -14.21 -0.40
N TRP A 351 8.75 -15.44 -0.64
CA TRP A 351 9.67 -16.55 -0.87
C TRP A 351 9.42 -17.19 -2.24
N ASN A 352 10.45 -17.21 -3.08
CA ASN A 352 10.41 -17.78 -4.44
C ASN A 352 9.25 -17.26 -5.30
N GLY A 353 8.86 -16.00 -5.12
CA GLY A 353 7.78 -15.35 -5.87
C GLY A 353 8.16 -13.93 -6.27
N TRP A 354 7.24 -13.21 -6.91
CA TRP A 354 7.46 -11.85 -7.38
C TRP A 354 6.54 -10.87 -6.66
N PRO A 355 7.03 -9.68 -6.29
CA PRO A 355 6.28 -8.75 -5.46
C PRO A 355 5.17 -8.01 -6.20
N THR A 356 5.25 -7.95 -7.54
CA THR A 356 4.32 -7.17 -8.37
C THR A 356 2.91 -7.75 -8.28
N GLY A 357 2.01 -6.95 -7.73
CA GLY A 357 0.65 -7.34 -7.42
C GLY A 357 0.40 -7.55 -5.93
N VAL A 358 -0.83 -7.23 -5.50
CA VAL A 358 -1.27 -7.31 -4.10
C VAL A 358 -2.66 -7.91 -4.04
N SER A 359 -2.81 -9.05 -3.38
CA SER A 359 -4.12 -9.67 -3.14
C SER A 359 -4.91 -8.92 -2.08
N VAL A 360 -6.23 -8.87 -2.22
CA VAL A 360 -7.14 -8.35 -1.19
C VAL A 360 -7.63 -9.53 -0.36
N THR A 361 -7.10 -9.67 0.85
CA THR A 361 -7.39 -10.80 1.74
C THR A 361 -7.31 -10.37 3.21
N TYR A 362 -7.72 -11.25 4.12
CA TYR A 362 -7.69 -10.99 5.57
C TYR A 362 -6.26 -10.83 6.11
N ALA A 363 -5.31 -11.64 5.66
CA ALA A 363 -3.92 -11.63 6.13
C ALA A 363 -3.01 -10.69 5.32
N GLN A 364 -3.54 -9.91 4.39
CA GLN A 364 -2.71 -9.04 3.58
C GLN A 364 -2.14 -7.89 4.40
N GLN A 365 -0.83 -7.70 4.30
CA GLN A 365 -0.12 -6.51 4.76
C GLN A 365 0.43 -5.77 3.54
N HIS A 366 -0.06 -4.56 3.29
CA HIS A 366 0.47 -3.61 2.31
C HIS A 366 0.78 -2.31 3.05
N GLY A 367 2.02 -2.23 3.45
CA GLY A 367 2.57 -1.21 4.32
C GLY A 367 4.04 -1.52 4.55
N GLY A 368 4.63 -1.04 5.62
CA GLY A 368 6.01 -1.32 5.99
C GLY A 368 6.64 -0.17 6.77
N PRO A 369 7.90 -0.33 7.21
CA PRO A 369 8.62 0.72 7.92
C PRO A 369 8.88 1.95 7.04
N TYR A 370 9.12 3.08 7.68
CA TYR A 370 9.58 4.29 6.97
C TYR A 370 10.90 4.02 6.22
N PRO A 371 11.10 4.50 4.98
CA PRO A 371 10.31 5.48 4.25
C PRO A 371 9.16 4.95 3.38
N ALA A 372 8.93 3.64 3.31
CA ALA A 372 7.85 3.10 2.47
C ALA A 372 6.47 3.61 2.92
N THR A 373 6.24 3.72 4.22
CA THR A 373 5.02 4.31 4.77
C THR A 373 5.31 5.27 5.93
N THR A 374 4.34 6.09 6.28
CA THR A 374 4.39 6.95 7.47
C THR A 374 3.89 6.26 8.75
N SER A 375 3.28 5.07 8.62
CA SER A 375 2.72 4.30 9.74
C SER A 375 3.01 2.81 9.56
N SER A 376 4.05 2.33 10.23
CA SER A 376 4.53 0.95 10.11
C SER A 376 3.60 -0.11 10.71
N THR A 377 2.64 0.30 11.53
CA THR A 377 1.71 -0.58 12.24
C THR A 377 0.39 -0.80 11.51
N THR A 378 0.26 -0.24 10.29
CA THR A 378 -0.99 -0.25 9.53
C THR A 378 -0.81 -0.85 8.14
N THR A 379 -1.92 -1.19 7.50
CA THR A 379 -1.97 -1.66 6.11
C THR A 379 -2.93 -0.81 5.29
N SER A 380 -2.65 -0.64 3.98
CA SER A 380 -3.57 0.02 3.04
C SER A 380 -4.46 -0.98 2.28
N VAL A 381 -4.19 -2.29 2.39
CA VAL A 381 -4.94 -3.35 1.70
C VAL A 381 -5.31 -4.47 2.67
N GLY A 382 -6.44 -5.10 2.44
CA GLY A 382 -6.99 -6.15 3.31
C GLY A 382 -7.97 -5.58 4.34
N THR A 383 -8.61 -6.47 5.12
CA THR A 383 -9.66 -6.06 6.06
C THR A 383 -9.13 -5.23 7.22
N ALA A 384 -7.89 -5.47 7.64
CA ALA A 384 -7.24 -4.69 8.69
C ALA A 384 -7.04 -3.20 8.34
N ALA A 385 -7.20 -2.80 7.06
CA ALA A 385 -7.13 -1.40 6.63
C ALA A 385 -8.17 -0.50 7.31
N VAL A 386 -9.31 -1.05 7.74
CA VAL A 386 -10.38 -0.34 8.47
C VAL A 386 -9.85 0.28 9.76
N ARG A 387 -8.95 -0.40 10.44
CA ARG A 387 -8.43 0.01 11.77
C ARG A 387 -7.70 1.35 11.76
N ARG A 388 -7.19 1.80 10.60
CA ARG A 388 -6.56 3.13 10.47
C ARG A 388 -7.51 4.29 10.76
N PHE A 389 -8.79 4.09 10.56
CA PHE A 389 -9.81 5.13 10.66
C PHE A 389 -10.68 5.00 11.90
N LEU A 390 -10.22 4.20 12.86
CA LEU A 390 -10.86 3.95 14.14
C LEU A 390 -9.95 4.41 15.30
N ARG A 391 -10.56 4.75 16.43
CA ARG A 391 -9.86 5.00 17.69
C ARG A 391 -10.61 4.38 18.87
N PRO A 392 -9.91 3.88 19.90
CA PRO A 392 -10.55 3.32 21.08
C PRO A 392 -11.17 4.40 21.96
N VAL A 393 -12.30 4.05 22.60
CA VAL A 393 -12.92 4.80 23.69
C VAL A 393 -13.26 3.81 24.79
N ALA A 394 -12.87 4.11 26.03
CA ALA A 394 -13.24 3.34 27.19
C ALA A 394 -14.35 4.04 27.98
N TYR A 395 -15.29 3.26 28.50
CA TYR A 395 -16.40 3.68 29.34
C TYR A 395 -16.23 3.02 30.72
N GLN A 396 -16.31 3.79 31.79
CA GLN A 396 -16.16 3.28 33.14
C GLN A 396 -17.43 3.53 33.95
N ASN A 397 -18.00 2.44 34.52
CA ASN A 397 -19.19 2.46 35.37
C ASN A 397 -20.43 3.10 34.72
N LEU A 398 -20.56 3.04 33.38
CA LEU A 398 -21.77 3.48 32.71
C LEU A 398 -22.89 2.45 32.87
N PRO A 399 -24.13 2.90 33.15
CA PRO A 399 -25.29 2.01 33.08
C PRO A 399 -25.42 1.38 31.67
N ASP A 400 -25.83 0.11 31.61
CA ASP A 400 -25.95 -0.64 30.36
C ASP A 400 -26.77 0.10 29.28
N SER A 401 -27.87 0.76 29.68
CA SER A 401 -28.74 1.53 28.79
C SER A 401 -28.09 2.76 28.14
N LEU A 402 -26.94 3.23 28.67
CA LEU A 402 -26.18 4.37 28.12
C LEU A 402 -24.98 3.93 27.31
N LEU A 403 -24.67 2.63 27.31
CA LEU A 403 -23.55 2.08 26.53
C LEU A 403 -23.88 1.99 25.04
N PRO A 404 -22.88 2.15 24.17
CA PRO A 404 -23.04 1.79 22.76
C PRO A 404 -23.53 0.34 22.61
N PRO A 405 -24.36 0.02 21.59
CA PRO A 405 -24.89 -1.33 21.40
C PRO A 405 -23.83 -2.44 21.38
N ALA A 406 -22.65 -2.16 20.86
CA ALA A 406 -21.52 -3.11 20.85
C ALA A 406 -21.05 -3.53 22.25
N LEU A 407 -21.34 -2.75 23.29
CA LEU A 407 -20.89 -2.95 24.67
C LEU A 407 -22.02 -3.32 25.65
N GLN A 408 -23.29 -3.33 25.21
CA GLN A 408 -24.44 -3.72 26.03
C GLN A 408 -24.41 -5.23 26.33
N GLU A 409 -24.89 -5.65 27.50
CA GLU A 409 -24.83 -7.03 27.96
C GLU A 409 -25.49 -8.02 26.98
N ASP A 410 -26.65 -7.67 26.47
CA ASP A 410 -27.46 -8.48 25.56
C ASP A 410 -26.87 -8.66 24.16
N ASN A 411 -25.76 -7.90 23.83
CA ASN A 411 -25.11 -7.92 22.53
C ASN A 411 -26.10 -7.79 21.36
N PRO A 412 -26.81 -6.67 21.22
CA PRO A 412 -27.88 -6.55 20.23
C PRO A 412 -27.40 -6.70 18.78
N TRP A 413 -26.11 -6.42 18.51
CA TRP A 413 -25.49 -6.64 17.20
C TRP A 413 -24.99 -8.06 16.98
N GLY A 414 -24.96 -8.92 18.00
CA GLY A 414 -24.49 -10.30 17.89
C GLY A 414 -23.02 -10.42 17.47
N ILE A 415 -22.19 -9.42 17.76
CA ILE A 415 -20.79 -9.37 17.35
C ILE A 415 -19.86 -10.17 18.28
N THR A 416 -18.70 -10.55 17.78
CA THR A 416 -17.63 -11.15 18.60
C THR A 416 -17.06 -10.10 19.56
N ARG A 417 -16.91 -10.48 20.85
CA ARG A 417 -16.42 -9.60 21.91
C ARG A 417 -15.41 -10.31 22.81
N ARG A 418 -14.57 -9.55 23.46
CA ARG A 418 -13.73 -10.04 24.56
C ARG A 418 -14.40 -9.68 25.88
N VAL A 419 -14.78 -10.70 26.68
CA VAL A 419 -15.46 -10.50 27.97
C VAL A 419 -14.62 -11.15 29.07
N ASP A 420 -14.22 -10.37 30.08
CA ASP A 420 -13.36 -10.81 31.21
C ASP A 420 -12.15 -11.62 30.73
N GLY A 421 -11.48 -11.08 29.70
CA GLY A 421 -10.29 -11.67 29.11
C GLY A 421 -10.52 -12.84 28.15
N ARG A 422 -11.76 -13.29 27.94
CA ARG A 422 -12.12 -14.42 27.07
C ARG A 422 -12.84 -13.96 25.81
N TRP A 423 -12.51 -14.55 24.67
CA TRP A 423 -13.26 -14.33 23.44
C TRP A 423 -14.62 -15.02 23.49
N VAL A 424 -15.67 -14.25 23.30
CA VAL A 424 -17.06 -14.71 23.18
C VAL A 424 -17.47 -14.51 21.72
N PRO A 425 -17.70 -15.60 20.97
CA PRO A 425 -18.13 -15.49 19.57
C PRO A 425 -19.45 -14.73 19.47
N GLY A 426 -19.59 -13.96 18.40
CA GLY A 426 -20.88 -13.41 18.01
C GLY A 426 -21.88 -14.52 17.67
N ARG A 427 -23.15 -14.18 17.59
CA ARG A 427 -24.14 -15.09 17.03
C ARG A 427 -23.73 -15.33 15.57
N ALA A 428 -23.49 -16.57 15.17
CA ALA A 428 -23.25 -16.91 13.77
C ALA A 428 -24.33 -16.23 12.95
N GLY A 429 -23.94 -15.39 12.01
CA GLY A 429 -24.88 -14.55 11.28
C GLY A 429 -26.03 -15.38 10.74
N ALA A 430 -27.23 -14.94 10.98
CA ALA A 430 -28.34 -15.27 10.11
C ALA A 430 -27.95 -14.75 8.73
N GLN A 431 -27.52 -15.67 7.85
CA GLN A 431 -27.29 -15.43 6.42
C GLN A 431 -28.58 -15.04 5.75
#